data_abf5c26b1c070ee5ad4b2be3276b203c
#
_entry.id   abf5c26b1c070ee5ad4b2be3276b203c
#
_cell.length_a   1.000
_cell.length_b   1.000
_cell.length_c   1.000
_cell.angle_alpha   90.00
_cell.angle_beta   90.00
_cell.angle_gamma   90.00
#
_symmetry.space_group_name_H-M   'P 1'
#
loop_
_entity.id
_entity.type
_entity.pdbx_description
1 polymer ?
#
loop_
_entity_poly.entity_id
_entity_poly.type
_entity_poly.pdbx_seq_one_letter_code
_entity_poly.pdbx_strand_id
1 'polypeptide(L)' 'MELITGVRPMIGKDIEEVARLERVCFSEYWSENLIRSGLDSRLDTYFVYQDHDRILGYSIIRVLADEGEIQRIAVYP' A
#
# COMPACT_ATOMS: atom_id res chain seq x y z
N MET A 1 14.48 -21.51 1.32
CA MET A 1 13.60 -20.40 0.92
C MET A 1 13.84 -19.19 1.82
N GLU A 2 14.16 -18.08 1.21
CA GLU A 2 14.36 -16.87 2.00
C GLU A 2 13.03 -16.31 2.45
N LEU A 3 12.97 -15.90 3.71
CA LEU A 3 11.83 -15.21 4.27
C LEU A 3 12.10 -13.71 4.17
N ILE A 4 11.28 -13.01 3.40
CA ILE A 4 11.47 -11.60 3.11
C ILE A 4 10.75 -10.77 4.18
N THR A 5 11.49 -9.86 4.80
CA THR A 5 10.90 -8.88 5.71
C THR A 5 11.38 -7.50 5.29
N GLY A 6 10.46 -6.59 5.04
CA GLY A 6 10.81 -5.23 4.68
C GLY A 6 9.80 -4.58 3.77
N VAL A 7 10.16 -3.38 3.32
CA VAL A 7 9.33 -2.57 2.44
C VAL A 7 9.69 -2.87 0.99
N ARG A 8 8.68 -3.03 0.17
CA ARG A 8 8.85 -3.21 -1.28
C ARG A 8 7.74 -2.50 -2.04
N PRO A 9 7.93 -2.24 -3.33
CA PRO A 9 6.84 -1.70 -4.15
C PRO A 9 5.66 -2.67 -4.18
N MET A 10 4.46 -2.10 -4.13
CA MET A 10 3.23 -2.88 -4.25
C MET A 10 3.02 -3.32 -5.68
N ILE A 11 2.52 -4.54 -5.86
CA ILE A 11 2.16 -5.07 -7.16
C ILE A 11 0.71 -5.52 -7.14
N GLY A 12 0.15 -5.84 -8.33
CA GLY A 12 -1.28 -6.13 -8.46
C GLY A 12 -1.79 -7.23 -7.54
N LYS A 13 -0.97 -8.26 -7.28
CA LYS A 13 -1.39 -9.37 -6.41
C LYS A 13 -1.58 -8.97 -4.95
N ASP A 14 -1.07 -7.80 -4.56
CA ASP A 14 -1.19 -7.31 -3.18
C ASP A 14 -2.50 -6.59 -2.91
N ILE A 15 -3.24 -6.23 -3.96
CA ILE A 15 -4.42 -5.35 -3.84
C ILE A 15 -5.46 -5.91 -2.88
N GLU A 16 -5.73 -7.21 -2.96
CA GLU A 16 -6.73 -7.83 -2.10
C GLU A 16 -6.37 -7.71 -0.61
N GLU A 17 -5.10 -7.98 -0.27
CA GLU A 17 -4.64 -7.87 1.11
C GLU A 17 -4.61 -6.41 1.59
N VAL A 18 -4.21 -5.49 0.72
CA VAL A 18 -4.21 -4.06 1.05
C VAL A 18 -5.63 -3.56 1.27
N ALA A 19 -6.59 -4.01 0.47
CA ALA A 19 -7.99 -3.64 0.67
C ALA A 19 -8.52 -4.17 2.00
N ARG A 20 -8.10 -5.35 2.42
CA ARG A 20 -8.45 -5.91 3.71
C ARG A 20 -7.86 -5.07 4.85
N LEU A 21 -6.60 -4.66 4.71
CA LEU A 21 -5.93 -3.79 5.67
C LEU A 21 -6.66 -2.46 5.80
N GLU A 22 -7.11 -1.88 4.68
CA GLU A 22 -7.90 -0.64 4.68
C GLU A 22 -9.14 -0.76 5.55
N ARG A 23 -9.85 -1.88 5.43
CA ARG A 23 -11.08 -2.09 6.21
C ARG A 23 -10.81 -2.20 7.70
N VAL A 24 -9.66 -2.71 8.08
CA VAL A 24 -9.27 -2.82 9.49
C VAL A 24 -8.87 -1.47 10.06
N CYS A 25 -8.15 -0.67 9.28
CA CYS A 25 -7.54 0.56 9.78
C CYS A 25 -8.42 1.81 9.65
N PHE A 26 -9.37 1.82 8.72
CA PHE A 26 -10.15 3.03 8.43
C PHE A 26 -11.64 2.74 8.39
N SER A 27 -12.45 3.63 8.98
CA SER A 27 -13.89 3.55 8.86
C SER A 27 -14.35 3.90 7.45
N GLU A 28 -13.65 4.83 6.80
CA GLU A 28 -13.87 5.15 5.39
C GLU A 28 -12.71 4.59 4.57
N TYR A 29 -12.79 3.30 4.28
CA TYR A 29 -11.72 2.59 3.60
C TYR A 29 -11.84 2.72 2.08
N TRP A 30 -10.70 2.63 1.41
CA TRP A 30 -10.64 2.60 -0.05
C TRP A 30 -11.01 1.21 -0.57
N SER A 31 -11.79 1.17 -1.64
CA SER A 31 -12.15 -0.08 -2.30
C SER A 31 -10.98 -0.64 -3.09
N GLU A 32 -11.07 -1.93 -3.44
CA GLU A 32 -10.07 -2.54 -4.32
C GLU A 32 -9.93 -1.79 -5.63
N ASN A 33 -11.05 -1.34 -6.22
CA ASN A 33 -11.02 -0.61 -7.49
C ASN A 33 -10.28 0.70 -7.36
N LEU A 34 -10.46 1.41 -6.26
CA LEU A 34 -9.76 2.67 -6.03
C LEU A 34 -8.26 2.43 -5.87
N ILE A 35 -7.88 1.40 -5.11
CA ILE A 35 -6.48 1.04 -4.92
C ILE A 35 -5.86 0.65 -6.27
N ARG A 36 -6.56 -0.14 -7.07
CA ARG A 36 -6.08 -0.57 -8.37
C ARG A 36 -5.87 0.60 -9.33
N SER A 37 -6.80 1.55 -9.32
CA SER A 37 -6.68 2.75 -10.16
C SER A 37 -5.47 3.58 -9.76
N GLY A 38 -5.23 3.72 -8.45
CA GLY A 38 -4.09 4.48 -7.95
C GLY A 38 -2.76 3.83 -8.25
N LEU A 39 -2.72 2.49 -8.30
CA LEU A 39 -1.49 1.76 -8.57
C LEU A 39 -0.94 2.09 -9.96
N ASP A 40 -1.81 2.45 -10.89
CA ASP A 40 -1.40 2.84 -12.25
C ASP A 40 -1.06 4.32 -12.38
N SER A 41 -1.23 5.10 -11.33
CA SER A 41 -0.94 6.53 -11.36
C SER A 41 0.56 6.78 -11.44
N ARG A 42 0.97 7.72 -12.28
CA ARG A 42 2.38 8.11 -12.42
C ARG A 42 2.87 8.95 -11.24
N LEU A 43 1.95 9.57 -10.53
CA LEU A 43 2.29 10.47 -9.43
C LEU A 43 2.43 9.73 -8.11
N ASP A 44 1.77 8.59 -7.98
CA ASP A 44 1.70 7.87 -6.73
C ASP A 44 2.58 6.63 -6.76
N THR A 45 3.33 6.43 -5.69
CA THR A 45 4.08 5.19 -5.49
C THR A 45 3.52 4.49 -4.27
N TYR A 46 3.16 3.23 -4.47
CA TYR A 46 2.59 2.39 -3.42
C TYR A 46 3.65 1.44 -2.90
N PHE A 47 3.80 1.40 -1.58
CA PHE A 47 4.72 0.48 -0.91
C PHE A 47 3.94 -0.40 0.05
N VAL A 48 4.38 -1.64 0.19
CA VAL A 48 3.86 -2.55 1.21
C VAL A 48 4.99 -2.95 2.15
N TYR A 49 4.64 -3.15 3.42
CA TYR A 49 5.55 -3.76 4.39
C TYR A 49 5.18 -5.23 4.51
N GLN A 50 6.09 -6.07 4.07
CA GLN A 50 5.89 -7.52 4.07
C GLN A 50 6.72 -8.16 5.18
N ASP A 51 6.08 -9.07 5.90
CA ASP A 51 6.76 -9.92 6.87
C ASP A 51 6.48 -11.36 6.47
N HIS A 52 7.50 -12.02 5.89
CA HIS A 52 7.38 -13.34 5.30
C HIS A 52 6.37 -13.31 4.13
N ASP A 53 5.24 -14.00 4.27
CA ASP A 53 4.21 -14.02 3.23
C ASP A 53 3.01 -13.13 3.55
N ARG A 54 3.12 -12.28 4.59
CA ARG A 54 2.00 -11.44 5.03
C ARG A 54 2.32 -9.98 4.80
N ILE A 55 1.30 -9.21 4.43
CA ILE A 55 1.39 -7.77 4.35
C ILE A 55 0.86 -7.20 5.66
N LEU A 56 1.71 -6.45 6.37
CA LEU A 56 1.37 -5.86 7.66
C LEU A 56 1.03 -4.38 7.56
N GLY A 57 1.40 -3.73 6.47
CA GLY A 57 1.13 -2.32 6.30
C GLY A 57 1.35 -1.88 4.86
N TYR A 58 0.91 -0.66 4.55
CA TYR A 58 1.18 -0.07 3.25
C TYR A 58 1.19 1.45 3.35
N SER A 59 1.79 2.09 2.36
CA SER A 59 1.79 3.53 2.26
C SER A 59 1.70 3.96 0.80
N ILE A 60 1.18 5.18 0.60
CA ILE A 60 1.12 5.81 -0.71
C ILE A 60 1.88 7.13 -0.61
N ILE A 61 2.86 7.31 -1.49
CA ILE A 61 3.65 8.53 -1.55
C ILE A 61 3.42 9.18 -2.91
N ARG A 62 3.08 10.45 -2.89
CA ARG A 62 2.93 11.24 -4.11
C ARG A 62 4.10 12.19 -4.24
N VAL A 63 4.72 12.23 -5.41
CA VAL A 63 5.82 13.13 -5.69
C VAL A 63 5.41 14.12 -6.76
N LEU A 64 5.44 15.41 -6.40
CA LEU A 64 5.14 16.52 -7.30
C LEU A 64 6.25 17.54 -7.19
N ALA A 65 6.88 17.90 -8.33
CA ALA A 65 7.87 18.97 -8.38
C ALA A 65 8.92 18.88 -7.27
N ASP A 66 9.55 17.73 -7.13
CA ASP A 66 10.61 17.45 -6.15
C ASP A 66 10.15 17.37 -4.70
N GLU A 67 8.86 17.47 -4.44
CA GLU A 67 8.32 17.30 -3.09
C GLU A 67 7.60 15.97 -2.97
N GLY A 68 7.93 15.22 -1.91
CA GLY A 68 7.24 13.97 -1.58
C GLY A 68 6.21 14.21 -0.50
N GLU A 69 5.03 13.62 -0.64
CA GLU A 69 3.97 13.75 0.32
C GLU A 69 3.36 12.37 0.61
N ILE A 70 3.22 12.04 1.88
CA ILE A 70 2.55 10.80 2.27
C ILE A 70 1.04 11.04 2.17
N GLN A 71 0.41 10.30 1.24
CA GLN A 71 -1.03 10.42 1.02
C GLN A 71 -1.82 9.50 1.95
N ARG A 72 -1.23 8.36 2.31
CA ARG A 72 -1.91 7.38 3.14
C ARG A 72 -0.90 6.42 3.74
N ILE A 73 -1.13 6.05 4.99
CA ILE A 73 -0.31 5.05 5.67
C ILE A 73 -1.21 4.23 6.58
N ALA A 74 -1.05 2.91 6.55
CA ALA A 74 -1.83 1.99 7.36
C ALA A 74 -0.96 0.83 7.80
N VAL A 75 -1.10 0.44 9.06
CA VAL A 75 -0.40 -0.71 9.63
C VAL A 75 -1.39 -1.45 10.52
N TYR A 76 -1.39 -2.78 10.46
CA TYR A 76 -2.23 -3.58 11.36
C TYR A 76 -1.90 -3.24 12.82
N PRO A 77 -2.93 -3.12 13.67
CA PRO A 77 -2.73 -2.83 15.09
C PRO A 77 -2.03 -3.95 15.84
#